data_d7cf184e00e6119049bf5b01c18d0fdd
#
_entry.id   d7cf184e00e6119049bf5b01c18d0fdd
#
_cell.length_a   1.000
_cell.length_b   1.000
_cell.length_c   1.000
_cell.angle_alpha   90.00
_cell.angle_beta   90.00
_cell.angle_gamma   90.00
#
_symmetry.space_group_name_H-M   'P 1'
#
loop_
_entity.id
_entity.type
_entity.pdbx_description
1 polymer ?
#
loop_
_entity_poly.entity_id
_entity_poly.type
_entity_poly.pdbx_seq_one_letter_code
_entity_poly.pdbx_strand_id
1 'polypeptide(L)'
;MRISKLDHLVLVTGDLSRCVSFYRDLLHMEAEEKDGRFSLRFGTSKINIHTCPGEFQLAAERPVPGSLDICFVTEEPLERLLDELKEEKAPLVTDIVERHGALGKMRSLYLR
;
A
#
# COMPACT_ATOMS: atom_id res chain seq x y z
N MET A 1 13.38 -9.14 23.47
CA MET A 1 13.15 -7.96 22.59
C MET A 1 11.65 -7.78 22.39
N ARG A 2 11.17 -6.57 22.46
CA ARG A 2 9.75 -6.24 22.18
C ARG A 2 9.65 -5.36 20.95
N ILE A 3 8.88 -5.81 19.98
CA ILE A 3 8.59 -5.02 18.78
C ILE A 3 7.39 -4.13 19.09
N SER A 4 7.50 -2.83 18.86
CA SER A 4 6.42 -1.87 19.15
C SER A 4 5.52 -1.62 17.94
N LYS A 5 6.07 -1.48 16.76
CA LYS A 5 5.27 -1.17 15.55
C LYS A 5 6.06 -1.45 14.28
N LEU A 6 5.36 -1.44 13.16
CA LEU A 6 5.97 -1.41 11.84
C LEU A 6 6.30 0.05 11.49
N ASP A 7 7.53 0.34 11.12
CA ASP A 7 7.97 1.67 10.68
C ASP A 7 7.74 1.86 9.18
N HIS A 8 8.33 1.01 8.37
CA HIS A 8 8.17 1.03 6.92
C HIS A 8 8.34 -0.36 6.33
N LEU A 9 7.92 -0.50 5.11
CA LEU A 9 8.20 -1.68 4.29
C LEU A 9 8.72 -1.23 2.92
N VAL A 10 9.23 -2.17 2.15
CA VAL A 10 9.74 -1.91 0.80
C VAL A 10 8.86 -2.65 -0.20
N LEU A 11 8.41 -1.92 -1.21
CA LEU A 11 7.64 -2.43 -2.33
C LEU A 11 8.51 -2.38 -3.58
N VAL A 12 8.51 -3.45 -4.36
CA VAL A 12 9.20 -3.47 -5.65
C VAL A 12 8.15 -3.41 -6.76
N THR A 13 8.36 -2.52 -7.72
CA THR A 13 7.44 -2.37 -8.86
C THR A 13 8.21 -2.39 -10.18
N GLY A 14 7.60 -2.97 -11.20
CA GLY A 14 8.09 -2.87 -12.56
C GLY A 14 7.58 -1.64 -13.31
N ASP A 15 6.68 -0.85 -12.69
CA ASP A 15 6.07 0.33 -13.30
C ASP A 15 5.88 1.40 -12.22
N LEU A 16 6.91 2.24 -12.06
CA LEU A 16 6.93 3.28 -11.03
C LEU A 16 5.77 4.26 -11.16
N SER A 17 5.51 4.72 -12.37
CA SER A 17 4.46 5.71 -12.63
C SER A 17 3.08 5.19 -12.22
N ARG A 18 2.76 3.96 -12.62
CA ARG A 18 1.50 3.30 -12.28
C ARG A 18 1.39 3.05 -10.77
N CYS A 19 2.49 2.62 -10.15
CA CYS A 19 2.56 2.37 -8.71
C CYS A 19 2.30 3.66 -7.92
N VAL A 20 3.00 4.73 -8.25
CA VAL A 20 2.83 6.02 -7.58
C VAL A 20 1.42 6.56 -7.79
N SER A 21 0.88 6.47 -9.00
CA SER A 21 -0.48 6.91 -9.29
C SER A 21 -1.52 6.15 -8.45
N PHE A 22 -1.37 4.85 -8.31
CA PHE A 22 -2.28 4.05 -7.48
C PHE A 22 -2.27 4.52 -6.02
N TYR A 23 -1.11 4.63 -5.41
CA TYR A 23 -1.02 4.97 -3.98
C TYR A 23 -1.27 6.46 -3.72
N ARG A 24 -0.79 7.35 -4.57
CA ARG A 24 -0.95 8.79 -4.41
C ARG A 24 -2.33 9.28 -4.84
N ASP A 25 -2.76 8.93 -6.05
CA ASP A 25 -3.96 9.51 -6.65
C ASP A 25 -5.23 8.78 -6.22
N LEU A 26 -5.19 7.47 -6.09
CA LEU A 26 -6.34 6.67 -5.66
C LEU A 26 -6.43 6.56 -4.13
N LEU A 27 -5.32 6.26 -3.45
CA LEU A 27 -5.30 6.05 -2.00
C LEU A 27 -4.88 7.29 -1.21
N HIS A 28 -4.58 8.40 -1.88
CA HIS A 28 -4.27 9.70 -1.26
C HIS A 28 -3.07 9.72 -0.32
N MET A 29 -2.08 8.87 -0.59
CA MET A 29 -0.81 8.92 0.12
C MET A 29 0.05 10.06 -0.41
N GLU A 30 0.98 10.56 0.40
CA GLU A 30 1.96 11.55 -0.05
C GLU A 30 3.13 10.84 -0.71
N ALA A 31 3.43 11.21 -1.96
CA ALA A 31 4.59 10.70 -2.69
C ALA A 31 5.77 11.66 -2.53
N GLU A 32 6.94 11.13 -2.20
CA GLU A 32 8.18 11.88 -2.05
C GLU A 32 9.26 11.28 -2.94
N GLU A 33 10.11 12.13 -3.49
CA GLU A 33 11.34 11.72 -4.14
C GLU A 33 12.52 12.44 -3.49
N LYS A 34 13.57 11.68 -3.18
CA LYS A 34 14.82 12.22 -2.66
C LYS A 34 15.98 11.42 -3.23
N ASP A 35 16.85 12.11 -3.98
CA ASP A 35 18.04 11.50 -4.58
C ASP A 35 17.71 10.26 -5.42
N GLY A 36 16.64 10.32 -6.22
CA GLY A 36 16.18 9.21 -7.04
C GLY A 36 15.45 8.10 -6.29
N ARG A 37 15.21 8.27 -5.01
CA ARG A 37 14.48 7.31 -4.18
C ARG A 37 13.07 7.80 -3.94
N PHE A 38 12.11 6.95 -4.23
CA PHE A 38 10.69 7.23 -4.05
C PHE A 38 10.14 6.59 -2.80
N SER A 39 9.26 7.30 -2.12
CA SER A 39 8.53 6.77 -0.97
C SER A 39 7.11 7.33 -0.92
N LEU A 40 6.25 6.62 -0.22
CA LEU A 40 4.85 6.97 -0.01
C LEU A 40 4.63 7.08 1.49
N ARG A 41 4.07 8.20 1.93
CA ARG A 41 3.79 8.43 3.36
C ARG A 41 2.30 8.42 3.64
N PHE A 42 1.95 7.80 4.74
CA PHE A 42 0.58 7.76 5.24
C PHE A 42 0.62 7.54 6.77
N GLY A 43 -0.22 8.25 7.51
CA GLY A 43 -0.20 8.17 8.97
C GLY A 43 1.22 8.43 9.51
N THR A 44 1.73 7.50 10.31
CA THR A 44 3.10 7.53 10.86
C THR A 44 4.03 6.53 10.19
N SER A 45 3.62 5.98 9.06
CA SER A 45 4.36 4.94 8.34
C SER A 45 4.74 5.40 6.94
N LYS A 46 5.55 4.60 6.26
CA LYS A 46 5.87 4.82 4.85
C LYS A 46 6.12 3.52 4.11
N ILE A 47 6.04 3.60 2.79
CA ILE A 47 6.45 2.55 1.88
C ILE A 47 7.57 3.11 1.03
N ASN A 48 8.74 2.48 1.08
CA ASN A 48 9.83 2.79 0.15
C ASN A 48 9.63 2.00 -1.15
N ILE A 49 9.85 2.62 -2.29
CA ILE A 49 9.66 1.98 -3.59
C ILE A 49 11.00 1.69 -4.24
N HIS A 50 11.21 0.44 -4.63
CA HIS A 50 12.32 0.00 -5.47
C HIS A 50 11.78 -0.36 -6.85
N THR A 51 12.50 0.02 -7.91
CA THR A 51 12.06 -0.20 -9.29
C THR A 51 12.70 -1.40 -9.96
N CYS A 52 13.78 -1.92 -9.39
CA CYS A 52 14.39 -3.16 -9.87
C CYS A 52 15.13 -3.87 -8.74
N PRO A 53 15.29 -5.21 -8.85
CA PRO A 53 16.07 -5.95 -7.86
C PRO A 53 17.51 -5.45 -7.79
N GLY A 54 18.02 -5.25 -6.58
CA GLY A 54 19.39 -4.80 -6.35
C GLY A 54 19.63 -3.33 -6.61
N GLU A 55 18.60 -2.53 -6.92
CA GLU A 55 18.72 -1.09 -7.15
C GLU A 55 19.35 -0.38 -5.95
N PHE A 56 18.95 -0.75 -4.76
CA PHE A 56 19.49 -0.19 -3.51
C PHE A 56 19.94 -1.31 -2.58
N GLN A 57 20.99 -1.04 -1.85
CA GLN A 57 21.44 -1.86 -0.73
C GLN A 57 20.89 -1.25 0.57
N LEU A 58 20.45 -1.98 1.53
CA LEU A 58 20.11 -3.39 1.59
C LEU A 58 18.70 -3.62 1.02
N ALA A 59 18.43 -4.85 0.59
CA ALA A 59 17.13 -5.21 0.02
C ALA A 59 16.66 -6.56 0.55
N ALA A 60 15.41 -6.92 0.22
CA ALA A 60 14.91 -8.26 0.49
C ALA A 60 15.73 -9.32 -0.26
N GLU A 61 15.72 -10.54 0.23
CA GLU A 61 16.40 -11.65 -0.46
C GLU A 61 15.83 -11.89 -1.86
N ARG A 62 14.50 -11.73 -2.01
CA ARG A 62 13.80 -11.87 -3.29
C ARG A 62 12.94 -10.64 -3.55
N PRO A 63 13.57 -9.53 -3.97
CA PRO A 63 12.86 -8.26 -4.17
C PRO A 63 12.20 -8.22 -5.54
N VAL A 64 11.02 -8.83 -5.64
CA VAL A 64 10.29 -8.98 -6.91
C VAL A 64 8.95 -8.21 -6.88
N PRO A 65 8.47 -7.70 -8.04
CA PRO A 65 7.15 -7.12 -8.15
C PRO A 65 6.04 -8.12 -7.82
N GLY A 66 4.94 -7.63 -7.21
CA GLY A 66 3.77 -8.45 -6.91
C GLY A 66 3.91 -9.36 -5.71
N SER A 67 4.93 -9.16 -4.88
CA SER A 67 5.20 -10.00 -3.71
C SER A 67 4.49 -9.56 -2.43
N LEU A 68 3.77 -8.44 -2.44
CA LEU A 68 3.13 -7.88 -1.25
C LEU A 68 1.61 -8.07 -1.25
N ASP A 69 1.12 -8.40 -0.06
CA ASP A 69 -0.29 -8.35 0.28
C ASP A 69 -0.38 -7.51 1.55
N ILE A 70 -1.03 -6.35 1.47
CA ILE A 70 -1.01 -5.34 2.54
C ILE A 70 -2.43 -5.03 2.96
N CYS A 71 -2.65 -4.93 4.26
CA CYS A 71 -3.90 -4.43 4.82
C CYS A 71 -3.67 -3.04 5.43
N PHE A 72 -4.38 -2.06 4.89
CA PHE A 72 -4.44 -0.71 5.46
C PHE A 72 -5.72 -0.55 6.26
N VAL A 73 -5.65 0.22 7.33
CA VAL A 73 -6.82 0.55 8.13
C VAL A 73 -7.22 2.00 7.85
N THR A 74 -8.50 2.22 7.64
CA THR A 74 -9.07 3.56 7.49
C THR A 74 -10.14 3.79 8.54
N GLU A 75 -10.33 5.05 8.94
CA GLU A 75 -11.42 5.45 9.82
C GLU A 75 -12.67 5.87 9.04
N GLU A 76 -12.57 5.97 7.72
CA GLU A 76 -13.71 6.34 6.88
C GLU A 76 -14.70 5.18 6.74
N PRO A 77 -16.02 5.46 6.63
CA PRO A 77 -17.02 4.42 6.37
C PRO A 77 -16.74 3.69 5.06
N LEU A 78 -16.66 2.35 5.10
CA LEU A 78 -16.33 1.55 3.92
C LEU A 78 -17.37 1.67 2.81
N GLU A 79 -18.64 1.86 3.15
CA GLU A 79 -19.71 2.05 2.16
C GLU A 79 -19.44 3.27 1.28
N ARG A 80 -18.99 4.35 1.90
CA ARG A 80 -18.63 5.58 1.20
C ARG A 80 -17.40 5.38 0.32
N LEU A 81 -16.39 4.73 0.86
CA LEU A 81 -15.18 4.42 0.10
C LEU A 81 -15.48 3.51 -1.09
N LEU A 82 -16.34 2.52 -0.91
CA LEU A 82 -16.74 1.63 -1.99
C LEU A 82 -17.39 2.41 -3.14
N ASP A 83 -18.28 3.33 -2.81
CA ASP A 83 -18.94 4.19 -3.81
C ASP A 83 -17.92 5.06 -4.55
N GLU A 84 -17.02 5.71 -3.83
CA GLU A 84 -15.94 6.51 -4.43
C GLU A 84 -15.05 5.69 -5.35
N LEU A 85 -14.64 4.52 -4.90
CA LEU A 85 -13.78 3.62 -5.68
C LEU A 85 -14.48 3.14 -6.95
N LYS A 86 -15.77 2.87 -6.89
CA LYS A 86 -16.57 2.51 -8.07
C LYS A 86 -16.67 3.66 -9.06
N GLU A 87 -16.88 4.88 -8.58
CA GLU A 87 -16.91 6.08 -9.43
C GLU A 87 -15.58 6.29 -10.13
N GLU A 88 -14.47 6.09 -9.44
CA GLU A 88 -13.12 6.23 -9.99
C GLU A 88 -12.69 5.04 -10.83
N LYS A 89 -13.54 4.02 -10.97
CA LYS A 89 -13.23 2.77 -11.69
C LYS A 89 -11.98 2.08 -11.16
N ALA A 90 -11.83 2.09 -9.83
CA ALA A 90 -10.72 1.45 -9.17
C ALA A 90 -10.73 -0.08 -9.39
N PRO A 91 -9.54 -0.73 -9.36
CA PRO A 91 -9.43 -2.17 -9.59
C PRO A 91 -9.91 -2.98 -8.39
N LEU A 92 -11.21 -2.91 -8.08
CA LEU A 92 -11.82 -3.66 -7.00
C LEU A 92 -11.82 -5.16 -7.29
N VAL A 93 -11.41 -5.94 -6.30
CA VAL A 93 -11.45 -7.39 -6.34
C VAL A 93 -12.72 -7.91 -5.65
N THR A 94 -13.10 -7.26 -4.54
CA THR A 94 -14.31 -7.61 -3.79
C THR A 94 -15.08 -6.35 -3.41
N ASP A 95 -16.37 -6.52 -3.10
CA ASP A 95 -17.13 -5.56 -2.31
C ASP A 95 -16.73 -5.71 -0.84
N ILE A 96 -17.51 -5.15 0.09
CA ILE A 96 -17.22 -5.23 1.51
C ILE A 96 -17.44 -6.66 2.00
N VAL A 97 -16.42 -7.24 2.62
CA VAL A 97 -16.45 -8.58 3.19
C VAL A 97 -15.98 -8.56 4.64
N GLU A 98 -16.43 -9.54 5.44
CA GLU A 98 -15.97 -9.68 6.82
C GLU A 98 -14.67 -10.48 6.85
N ARG A 99 -13.71 -10.01 7.65
CA ARG A 99 -12.42 -10.66 7.85
C ARG A 99 -12.01 -10.57 9.31
N HIS A 100 -10.94 -11.27 9.66
CA HIS A 100 -10.34 -11.21 11.00
C HIS A 100 -8.95 -10.58 10.88
N GLY A 101 -8.76 -9.45 11.56
CA GLY A 101 -7.48 -8.76 11.64
C GLY A 101 -6.80 -8.96 12.99
N ALA A 102 -5.76 -8.18 13.24
CA ALA A 102 -4.98 -8.28 14.46
C ALA A 102 -5.78 -7.97 15.74
N LEU A 103 -6.81 -7.14 15.63
CA LEU A 103 -7.63 -6.72 16.76
C LEU A 103 -9.04 -7.34 16.74
N GLY A 104 -9.27 -8.38 15.96
CA GLY A 104 -10.55 -9.07 15.88
C GLY A 104 -11.26 -8.88 14.55
N LYS A 105 -12.60 -8.98 14.58
CA LYS A 105 -13.41 -8.83 13.37
C LYS A 105 -13.24 -7.45 12.75
N MET A 106 -13.15 -7.42 11.43
CA MET A 106 -13.09 -6.20 10.65
C MET A 106 -13.84 -6.39 9.34
N ARG A 107 -14.21 -5.26 8.74
CA ARG A 107 -14.81 -5.22 7.41
C ARG A 107 -13.74 -4.74 6.45
N SER A 108 -13.65 -5.37 5.30
CA SER A 108 -12.58 -5.10 4.34
C SER A 108 -13.11 -5.08 2.92
N LEU A 109 -12.44 -4.34 2.06
CA LEU A 109 -12.57 -4.46 0.61
C LEU A 109 -11.17 -4.62 0.03
N TYR A 110 -11.08 -5.21 -1.15
CA TYR A 110 -9.81 -5.55 -1.75
C TYR A 110 -9.63 -4.87 -3.10
N LEU A 111 -8.45 -4.33 -3.29
CA LEU A 111 -7.99 -3.72 -4.54
C LEU A 111 -6.79 -4.51 -5.08
N ARG A 112 -6.52 -4.38 -6.37
CA ARG A 112 -5.35 -5.01 -6.97
C ARG A 112 -4.53 -4.03 -7.79
#